data_0eef9f88383c5daa8e2b543a9177eeb8
#
_entry.id   0eef9f88383c5daa8e2b543a9177eeb8
#
_cell.length_a   1.000
_cell.length_b   1.000
_cell.length_c   1.000
_cell.angle_alpha   90.00
_cell.angle_beta   90.00
_cell.angle_gamma   90.00
#
_symmetry.space_group_name_H-M   'P 1'
#
loop_
_entity.id
_entity.type
_entity.pdbx_description
1 polymer ?
#
loop_
_entity_poly.entity_id
_entity_poly.type
_entity_poly.pdbx_seq_one_letter_code
_entity_poly.pdbx_strand_id
1 'polypeptide(L)'
;MNKIKTVIAAGGLGTRLQGFRGNDSTKILLQVDGLPMIVRQINQLLSWGMSEFIIITNPSFDNMIKDVMIQYFPEKNIKYTIQHEQRGISHALLCADEYIDSGDTVLFILGDNFFQNDPTESINIDEVINKSGAYIFSHKVDNPEEFGVAELDAENNVVSIEEKPINPKSNNAVVGVYIYDDTVMEKIKTLKPSARGEYEVTDLNNLYIEEGMCKNITLRGWWIDAGTPERIIELESKLT
;
A
#
# COMPACT_ATOMS: atom_id res chain seq x y z
N MET A 1 13.43 -14.14 15.43
CA MET A 1 13.55 -12.66 15.47
C MET A 1 12.38 -12.15 14.67
N ASN A 2 11.52 -11.32 15.25
CA ASN A 2 10.44 -10.66 14.54
C ASN A 2 11.03 -9.80 13.41
N LYS A 3 10.43 -9.86 12.24
CA LYS A 3 10.94 -9.20 11.03
C LYS A 3 9.86 -8.32 10.41
N ILE A 4 10.30 -7.36 9.62
CA ILE A 4 9.39 -6.62 8.76
C ILE A 4 9.28 -7.35 7.42
N LYS A 5 8.08 -7.77 7.09
CA LYS A 5 7.71 -8.30 5.78
C LYS A 5 7.10 -7.16 4.96
N THR A 6 7.74 -6.81 3.87
CA THR A 6 7.23 -5.77 2.99
C THR A 6 6.39 -6.39 1.90
N VAL A 7 5.08 -6.18 1.98
CA VAL A 7 4.10 -6.71 1.03
C VAL A 7 3.67 -5.62 0.06
N ILE A 8 3.84 -5.86 -1.24
CA ILE A 8 3.57 -4.88 -2.30
C ILE A 8 2.39 -5.36 -3.14
N ALA A 9 1.30 -4.58 -3.16
CA ALA A 9 0.15 -4.86 -4.02
C ALA A 9 0.43 -4.39 -5.45
N ALA A 10 0.79 -5.31 -6.32
CA ALA A 10 1.12 -5.08 -7.72
C ALA A 10 0.16 -5.77 -8.70
N GLY A 11 -0.93 -6.38 -8.20
CA GLY A 11 -1.88 -7.16 -9.00
C GLY A 11 -2.98 -6.34 -9.69
N GLY A 12 -3.06 -5.04 -9.47
CA GLY A 12 -4.10 -4.19 -10.06
C GLY A 12 -4.05 -4.14 -11.59
N LEU A 13 -5.21 -4.17 -12.25
CA LEU A 13 -5.32 -4.19 -13.73
C LEU A 13 -4.92 -2.87 -14.39
N GLY A 14 -4.92 -1.75 -13.66
CA GLY A 14 -4.48 -0.45 -14.19
C GLY A 14 -5.33 0.10 -15.34
N THR A 15 -6.62 -0.20 -15.36
CA THR A 15 -7.54 0.12 -16.48
C THR A 15 -7.54 1.61 -16.86
N ARG A 16 -7.35 2.51 -15.90
CA ARG A 16 -7.28 3.97 -16.13
C ARG A 16 -6.03 4.41 -16.91
N LEU A 17 -4.99 3.56 -16.96
CA LEU A 17 -3.72 3.80 -17.65
C LEU A 17 -3.57 2.98 -18.93
N GLN A 18 -4.62 2.24 -19.31
CA GLN A 18 -4.59 1.45 -20.54
C GLN A 18 -4.43 2.37 -21.75
N GLY A 19 -3.47 2.04 -22.63
CA GLY A 19 -3.12 2.86 -23.79
C GLY A 19 -2.28 4.12 -23.50
N PHE A 20 -2.13 4.52 -22.23
CA PHE A 20 -1.27 5.65 -21.90
C PHE A 20 0.19 5.32 -22.23
N ARG A 21 0.84 6.15 -23.05
CA ARG A 21 2.21 5.94 -23.59
C ARG A 21 2.42 4.57 -24.25
N GLY A 22 1.37 4.01 -24.88
CA GLY A 22 1.43 2.69 -25.52
C GLY A 22 1.51 1.52 -24.51
N ASN A 23 1.10 1.74 -23.26
CA ASN A 23 1.08 0.69 -22.26
C ASN A 23 -0.07 -0.28 -22.49
N ASP A 24 0.27 -1.47 -23.01
CA ASP A 24 -0.64 -2.61 -23.19
C ASP A 24 -0.47 -3.65 -22.06
N SER A 25 0.31 -3.33 -21.02
CA SER A 25 0.60 -4.20 -19.89
C SER A 25 -0.03 -3.67 -18.59
N THR A 26 0.42 -4.17 -17.45
CA THR A 26 0.00 -3.63 -16.14
C THR A 26 0.61 -2.25 -15.87
N LYS A 27 -0.12 -1.41 -15.12
CA LYS A 27 0.36 -0.07 -14.71
C LYS A 27 1.72 -0.11 -14.00
N ILE A 28 1.98 -1.19 -13.25
CA ILE A 28 3.19 -1.36 -12.44
C ILE A 28 4.47 -1.46 -13.29
N LEU A 29 4.33 -1.85 -14.57
CA LEU A 29 5.43 -1.92 -15.53
C LEU A 29 5.56 -0.65 -16.38
N LEU A 30 4.63 0.31 -16.26
CA LEU A 30 4.73 1.58 -16.95
C LEU A 30 6.01 2.30 -16.55
N GLN A 31 6.71 2.86 -17.56
CA GLN A 31 7.90 3.65 -17.34
C GLN A 31 7.55 5.00 -16.70
N VAL A 32 8.20 5.31 -15.61
CA VAL A 32 8.14 6.60 -14.92
C VAL A 32 9.58 7.12 -14.84
N ASP A 33 9.88 8.21 -15.52
CA ASP A 33 11.22 8.78 -15.63
C ASP A 33 12.31 7.70 -15.87
N GLY A 34 12.10 6.88 -16.92
CA GLY A 34 13.05 5.89 -17.43
C GLY A 34 13.13 4.56 -16.66
N LEU A 35 12.35 4.34 -15.59
CA LEU A 35 12.31 3.08 -14.86
C LEU A 35 10.87 2.56 -14.73
N PRO A 36 10.65 1.23 -14.78
CA PRO A 36 9.35 0.66 -14.43
C PRO A 36 8.90 1.09 -13.04
N MET A 37 7.61 1.39 -12.88
CA MET A 37 7.03 1.86 -11.62
C MET A 37 7.37 0.94 -10.45
N ILE A 38 7.26 -0.39 -10.63
CA ILE A 38 7.61 -1.37 -9.58
C ILE A 38 9.10 -1.32 -9.20
N VAL A 39 9.99 -1.03 -10.15
CA VAL A 39 11.43 -0.88 -9.87
C VAL A 39 11.68 0.35 -9.00
N ARG A 40 11.00 1.47 -9.30
CA ARG A 40 11.05 2.67 -8.45
C ARG A 40 10.54 2.39 -7.05
N GLN A 41 9.43 1.67 -6.94
CA GLN A 41 8.85 1.28 -5.66
C GLN A 41 9.85 0.46 -4.81
N ILE A 42 10.48 -0.56 -5.40
CA ILE A 42 11.49 -1.36 -4.69
C ILE A 42 12.69 -0.50 -4.28
N ASN A 43 13.19 0.38 -5.16
CA ASN A 43 14.30 1.28 -4.83
C ASN A 43 13.94 2.22 -3.65
N GLN A 44 12.73 2.76 -3.63
CA GLN A 44 12.25 3.56 -2.51
C GLN A 44 12.22 2.76 -1.21
N LEU A 45 11.64 1.56 -1.22
CA LEU A 45 11.59 0.67 -0.06
C LEU A 45 12.98 0.23 0.44
N LEU A 46 13.92 0.00 -0.48
CA LEU A 46 15.32 -0.29 -0.12
C LEU A 46 15.98 0.92 0.58
N SER A 47 15.67 2.16 0.14
CA SER A 47 16.19 3.37 0.80
C SER A 47 15.61 3.56 2.21
N TRP A 48 14.46 2.98 2.52
CA TRP A 48 13.85 2.92 3.86
C TRP A 48 14.38 1.77 4.71
N GLY A 49 15.36 1.01 4.22
CA GLY A 49 15.95 -0.12 4.93
C GLY A 49 15.15 -1.43 4.83
N MET A 50 14.11 -1.49 4.00
CA MET A 50 13.34 -2.70 3.80
C MET A 50 14.17 -3.73 3.00
N SER A 51 14.05 -5.01 3.34
CA SER A 51 14.90 -6.05 2.74
C SER A 51 14.18 -7.35 2.38
N GLU A 52 13.02 -7.63 2.98
CA GLU A 52 12.22 -8.82 2.68
C GLU A 52 10.95 -8.41 1.93
N PHE A 53 10.84 -8.82 0.67
CA PHE A 53 9.77 -8.39 -0.24
C PHE A 53 8.88 -9.56 -0.64
N ILE A 54 7.57 -9.30 -0.61
CA ILE A 54 6.52 -10.18 -1.12
C ILE A 54 5.72 -9.36 -2.12
N ILE A 55 5.74 -9.72 -3.40
CA ILE A 55 5.01 -9.01 -4.44
C ILE A 55 3.74 -9.79 -4.79
N ILE A 56 2.60 -9.14 -4.62
CA ILE A 56 1.30 -9.70 -5.02
C ILE A 56 1.04 -9.29 -6.46
N THR A 57 0.98 -10.28 -7.35
CA THR A 57 0.76 -10.10 -8.77
C THR A 57 -0.65 -10.55 -9.17
N ASN A 58 -0.96 -10.54 -10.45
CA ASN A 58 -2.13 -11.20 -11.02
C ASN A 58 -1.72 -12.22 -12.09
N PRO A 59 -2.58 -13.18 -12.47
CA PRO A 59 -2.23 -14.24 -13.41
C PRO A 59 -1.76 -13.73 -14.77
N SER A 60 -2.26 -12.58 -15.23
CA SER A 60 -1.97 -12.05 -16.57
C SER A 60 -0.57 -11.48 -16.70
N PHE A 61 0.02 -10.95 -15.60
CA PHE A 61 1.27 -10.19 -15.65
C PHE A 61 2.36 -10.72 -14.71
N ASP A 62 2.10 -11.82 -14.01
CA ASP A 62 3.01 -12.41 -13.03
C ASP A 62 4.42 -12.65 -13.61
N ASN A 63 4.51 -13.35 -14.75
CA ASN A 63 5.80 -13.63 -15.38
C ASN A 63 6.52 -12.34 -15.81
N MET A 64 5.80 -11.37 -16.39
CA MET A 64 6.41 -10.10 -16.81
C MET A 64 6.99 -9.32 -15.63
N ILE A 65 6.30 -9.31 -14.49
CA ILE A 65 6.79 -8.65 -13.28
C ILE A 65 8.02 -9.39 -12.76
N LYS A 66 8.00 -10.72 -12.70
CA LYS A 66 9.16 -11.53 -12.29
C LYS A 66 10.39 -11.30 -13.16
N ASP A 67 10.22 -11.25 -14.49
CA ASP A 67 11.31 -11.01 -15.44
C ASP A 67 11.95 -9.64 -15.19
N VAL A 68 11.14 -8.60 -14.99
CA VAL A 68 11.63 -7.26 -14.64
C VAL A 68 12.35 -7.27 -13.29
N MET A 69 11.82 -7.96 -12.28
CA MET A 69 12.49 -8.05 -10.97
C MET A 69 13.83 -8.78 -11.06
N ILE A 70 13.93 -9.87 -11.81
CA ILE A 70 15.19 -10.58 -12.06
C ILE A 70 16.20 -9.67 -12.77
N GLN A 71 15.75 -8.90 -13.75
CA GLN A 71 16.61 -7.97 -14.49
C GLN A 71 17.22 -6.87 -13.60
N TYR A 72 16.42 -6.27 -12.71
CA TYR A 72 16.85 -5.12 -11.91
C TYR A 72 17.39 -5.52 -10.52
N PHE A 73 16.97 -6.64 -9.98
CA PHE A 73 17.30 -7.10 -8.62
C PHE A 73 17.70 -8.60 -8.58
N PRO A 74 18.68 -9.05 -9.38
CA PRO A 74 19.00 -10.48 -9.53
C PRO A 74 19.43 -11.15 -8.22
N GLU A 75 20.02 -10.38 -7.29
CA GLU A 75 20.52 -10.90 -6.00
C GLU A 75 19.48 -10.81 -4.86
N LYS A 76 18.27 -10.29 -5.13
CA LYS A 76 17.23 -10.15 -4.10
C LYS A 76 16.33 -11.37 -4.04
N ASN A 77 16.13 -11.89 -2.84
CA ASN A 77 15.14 -12.94 -2.61
C ASN A 77 13.75 -12.35 -2.47
N ILE A 78 13.09 -12.15 -3.61
CA ILE A 78 11.71 -11.63 -3.66
C ILE A 78 10.75 -12.82 -3.71
N LYS A 79 9.75 -12.82 -2.84
CA LYS A 79 8.64 -13.79 -2.86
C LYS A 79 7.52 -13.25 -3.74
N TYR A 80 6.75 -14.15 -4.33
CA TYR A 80 5.62 -13.80 -5.21
C TYR A 80 4.40 -14.61 -4.83
N THR A 81 3.25 -13.95 -4.85
CA THR A 81 1.95 -14.60 -4.74
C THR A 81 0.97 -14.00 -5.74
N ILE A 82 -0.11 -14.71 -6.06
CA ILE A 82 -1.04 -14.32 -7.12
C ILE A 82 -2.40 -14.04 -6.51
N GLN A 83 -2.90 -12.82 -6.73
CA GLN A 83 -4.31 -12.49 -6.51
C GLN A 83 -5.11 -12.92 -7.75
N HIS A 84 -5.77 -14.06 -7.69
CA HIS A 84 -6.55 -14.58 -8.81
C HIS A 84 -7.82 -13.78 -9.10
N GLU A 85 -8.44 -13.23 -8.08
CA GLU A 85 -9.67 -12.43 -8.17
C GLU A 85 -9.44 -11.03 -7.60
N GLN A 86 -9.89 -10.00 -8.32
CA GLN A 86 -9.77 -8.61 -7.88
C GLN A 86 -10.88 -8.27 -6.86
N ARG A 87 -10.72 -8.76 -5.62
CA ARG A 87 -11.70 -8.62 -4.53
C ARG A 87 -11.32 -7.57 -3.50
N GLY A 88 -10.54 -6.58 -3.89
CA GLY A 88 -10.14 -5.47 -3.03
C GLY A 88 -8.73 -5.60 -2.44
N ILE A 89 -8.31 -4.54 -1.74
CA ILE A 89 -6.94 -4.35 -1.23
C ILE A 89 -6.64 -5.31 -0.08
N SER A 90 -7.60 -5.50 0.85
CA SER A 90 -7.40 -6.45 1.95
C SER A 90 -7.32 -7.90 1.46
N HIS A 91 -8.09 -8.25 0.41
CA HIS A 91 -7.96 -9.57 -0.23
C HIS A 91 -6.59 -9.74 -0.90
N ALA A 92 -6.03 -8.69 -1.50
CA ALA A 92 -4.67 -8.75 -2.01
C ALA A 92 -3.69 -9.10 -0.89
N LEU A 93 -3.74 -8.38 0.24
CA LEU A 93 -2.87 -8.65 1.40
C LEU A 93 -3.02 -10.09 1.91
N LEU A 94 -4.24 -10.64 1.96
CA LEU A 94 -4.48 -12.01 2.39
C LEU A 94 -3.78 -13.05 1.50
N CYS A 95 -3.53 -12.75 0.22
CA CYS A 95 -2.78 -13.65 -0.66
C CYS A 95 -1.32 -13.85 -0.22
N ALA A 96 -0.80 -13.02 0.67
CA ALA A 96 0.54 -13.15 1.25
C ALA A 96 0.59 -13.97 2.56
N ASP A 97 -0.54 -14.52 3.03
CA ASP A 97 -0.68 -15.21 4.32
C ASP A 97 0.41 -16.29 4.56
N GLU A 98 0.74 -17.08 3.53
CA GLU A 98 1.75 -18.13 3.61
C GLU A 98 3.19 -17.65 3.91
N TYR A 99 3.46 -16.33 3.75
CA TYR A 99 4.77 -15.72 3.96
C TYR A 99 4.88 -14.93 5.26
N ILE A 100 3.79 -14.81 6.02
CA ILE A 100 3.72 -14.05 7.26
C ILE A 100 3.68 -15.01 8.44
N ASP A 101 4.73 -15.00 9.23
CA ASP A 101 4.86 -15.82 10.43
C ASP A 101 4.35 -15.06 11.66
N SER A 102 3.99 -15.82 12.71
CA SER A 102 3.64 -15.22 14.00
C SER A 102 4.80 -14.38 14.55
N GLY A 103 4.49 -13.16 14.94
CA GLY A 103 5.43 -12.15 15.43
C GLY A 103 6.05 -11.28 14.31
N ASP A 104 5.73 -11.52 13.03
CA ASP A 104 6.16 -10.61 11.97
C ASP A 104 5.37 -9.30 12.00
N THR A 105 6.03 -8.23 11.59
CA THR A 105 5.38 -6.95 11.28
C THR A 105 5.22 -6.82 9.78
N VAL A 106 4.04 -6.46 9.32
CA VAL A 106 3.73 -6.32 7.89
C VAL A 106 3.74 -4.84 7.50
N LEU A 107 4.70 -4.42 6.68
CA LEU A 107 4.59 -3.17 5.94
C LEU A 107 3.89 -3.47 4.62
N PHE A 108 2.65 -3.03 4.49
CA PHE A 108 1.84 -3.21 3.30
C PHE A 108 1.78 -1.92 2.49
N ILE A 109 2.12 -1.98 1.20
CA ILE A 109 2.15 -0.81 0.32
C ILE A 109 1.49 -1.09 -1.03
N LEU A 110 0.74 -0.12 -1.53
CA LEU A 110 0.21 -0.16 -2.89
C LEU A 110 1.34 0.22 -3.87
N GLY A 111 1.54 -0.59 -4.89
CA GLY A 111 2.68 -0.48 -5.79
C GLY A 111 2.73 0.77 -6.68
N ASP A 112 1.70 1.60 -6.63
CA ASP A 112 1.57 2.87 -7.34
C ASP A 112 1.63 4.10 -6.42
N ASN A 113 1.93 3.91 -5.14
CA ASN A 113 2.04 4.99 -4.16
C ASN A 113 3.50 5.41 -3.95
N PHE A 114 3.79 6.70 -4.14
CA PHE A 114 5.12 7.27 -4.03
C PHE A 114 5.16 8.40 -3.01
N PHE A 115 6.30 8.55 -2.35
CA PHE A 115 6.46 9.46 -1.21
C PHE A 115 7.74 10.26 -1.35
N GLN A 116 7.73 11.50 -0.93
CA GLN A 116 8.94 12.33 -0.87
C GLN A 116 9.92 11.83 0.18
N ASN A 117 9.39 11.51 1.35
CA ASN A 117 10.16 11.06 2.51
C ASN A 117 9.76 9.63 2.88
N ASP A 118 10.60 8.98 3.67
CA ASP A 118 10.26 7.70 4.29
C ASP A 118 9.06 7.89 5.26
N PRO A 119 7.91 7.26 5.02
CA PRO A 119 6.76 7.34 5.92
C PRO A 119 7.07 6.83 7.32
N THR A 120 8.05 5.92 7.45
CA THR A 120 8.41 5.31 8.71
C THR A 120 9.43 6.12 9.53
N GLU A 121 10.00 7.19 8.96
CA GLU A 121 11.04 8.00 9.59
C GLU A 121 10.61 8.61 10.96
N SER A 122 9.32 8.89 11.13
CA SER A 122 8.77 9.41 12.38
C SER A 122 8.38 8.33 13.39
N ILE A 123 8.62 7.06 13.07
CA ILE A 123 8.29 5.90 13.90
C ILE A 123 9.61 5.24 14.33
N ASN A 124 9.72 4.90 15.61
CA ASN A 124 10.76 3.96 16.03
C ASN A 124 10.35 2.56 15.56
N ILE A 125 10.90 2.13 14.43
CA ILE A 125 10.52 0.85 13.79
C ILE A 125 10.81 -0.34 14.71
N ASP A 126 11.84 -0.29 15.54
CA ASP A 126 12.15 -1.34 16.52
C ASP A 126 11.09 -1.43 17.62
N GLU A 127 10.43 -0.31 17.94
CA GLU A 127 9.28 -0.34 18.85
C GLU A 127 8.02 -0.89 18.19
N VAL A 128 7.85 -0.66 16.89
CA VAL A 128 6.70 -1.15 16.12
C VAL A 128 6.76 -2.66 15.95
N ILE A 129 7.93 -3.22 15.64
CA ILE A 129 8.16 -4.67 15.46
C ILE A 129 7.73 -5.50 16.70
N ASN A 130 7.63 -4.88 17.86
CA ASN A 130 7.28 -5.57 19.11
C ASN A 130 5.90 -5.16 19.67
N LYS A 131 5.11 -4.40 18.92
CA LYS A 131 3.79 -3.92 19.36
C LYS A 131 2.68 -4.48 18.50
N SER A 132 1.59 -4.87 19.17
CA SER A 132 0.34 -5.17 18.49
C SER A 132 -0.33 -3.90 18.00
N GLY A 133 -1.01 -4.00 16.85
CA GLY A 133 -1.83 -2.94 16.31
C GLY A 133 -1.50 -2.56 14.86
N ALA A 134 -2.06 -1.43 14.43
CA ALA A 134 -1.89 -0.89 13.11
C ALA A 134 -1.41 0.56 13.12
N TYR A 135 -0.66 0.93 12.09
CA TYR A 135 -0.37 2.31 11.75
C TYR A 135 -0.92 2.60 10.37
N ILE A 136 -1.76 3.61 10.28
CA ILE A 136 -2.16 4.22 9.02
C ILE A 136 -1.37 5.50 8.80
N PHE A 137 -1.21 5.89 7.55
CA PHE A 137 -0.57 7.13 7.18
C PHE A 137 -1.57 8.01 6.47
N SER A 138 -1.62 9.30 6.83
CA SER A 138 -2.54 10.24 6.22
C SER A 138 -1.82 11.44 5.61
N HIS A 139 -2.42 11.99 4.56
CA HIS A 139 -1.97 13.21 3.90
C HIS A 139 -3.15 14.13 3.64
N LYS A 140 -2.96 15.45 3.81
CA LYS A 140 -4.01 16.42 3.50
C LYS A 140 -4.15 16.60 2.00
N VAL A 141 -5.39 16.47 1.51
CA VAL A 141 -5.73 16.59 0.09
C VAL A 141 -6.88 17.59 -0.11
N ASP A 142 -7.01 18.11 -1.33
CA ASP A 142 -8.08 19.03 -1.70
C ASP A 142 -9.37 18.30 -2.15
N ASN A 143 -9.25 17.01 -2.52
CA ASN A 143 -10.32 16.15 -3.03
C ASN A 143 -10.48 14.87 -2.19
N PRO A 144 -10.81 14.98 -0.89
CA PRO A 144 -10.84 13.84 0.03
C PRO A 144 -11.86 12.77 -0.35
N GLU A 145 -12.92 13.11 -1.08
CA GLU A 145 -13.96 12.20 -1.56
C GLU A 145 -13.45 11.08 -2.51
N GLU A 146 -12.22 11.20 -3.01
CA GLU A 146 -11.61 10.18 -3.85
C GLU A 146 -10.92 9.07 -3.06
N PHE A 147 -10.76 9.23 -1.74
CA PHE A 147 -9.94 8.39 -0.87
C PHE A 147 -10.71 7.86 0.34
N GLY A 148 -10.10 6.93 1.07
CA GLY A 148 -10.48 6.69 2.45
C GLY A 148 -10.11 7.90 3.29
N VAL A 149 -11.06 8.45 4.06
CA VAL A 149 -10.88 9.67 4.84
C VAL A 149 -10.86 9.36 6.33
N ALA A 150 -9.75 9.71 6.99
CA ALA A 150 -9.61 9.54 8.44
C ALA A 150 -10.18 10.75 9.19
N GLU A 151 -11.07 10.47 10.15
CA GLU A 151 -11.47 11.40 11.20
C GLU A 151 -10.49 11.26 12.37
N LEU A 152 -9.86 12.35 12.77
CA LEU A 152 -8.88 12.38 13.85
C LEU A 152 -9.40 13.24 15.01
N ASP A 153 -9.08 12.84 16.24
CA ASP A 153 -9.34 13.67 17.42
C ASP A 153 -8.26 14.76 17.61
N ALA A 154 -8.38 15.55 18.70
CA ALA A 154 -7.44 16.63 19.00
C ALA A 154 -6.01 16.13 19.31
N GLU A 155 -5.88 14.88 19.74
CA GLU A 155 -4.62 14.18 20.06
C GLU A 155 -4.05 13.42 18.85
N ASN A 156 -4.68 13.58 17.65
CA ASN A 156 -4.32 12.89 16.40
C ASN A 156 -4.55 11.36 16.43
N ASN A 157 -5.42 10.87 17.31
CA ASN A 157 -5.86 9.47 17.25
C ASN A 157 -6.93 9.30 16.17
N VAL A 158 -6.98 8.11 15.58
CA VAL A 158 -7.98 7.77 14.57
C VAL A 158 -9.30 7.45 15.25
N VAL A 159 -10.35 8.22 14.91
CA VAL A 159 -11.72 8.00 15.40
C VAL A 159 -12.49 7.08 14.46
N SER A 160 -12.39 7.31 13.17
CA SER A 160 -13.04 6.50 12.13
C SER A 160 -12.36 6.70 10.78
N ILE A 161 -12.56 5.76 9.86
CA ILE A 161 -12.20 5.91 8.45
C ILE A 161 -13.44 5.60 7.61
N GLU A 162 -13.76 6.48 6.66
CA GLU A 162 -14.85 6.29 5.70
C GLU A 162 -14.30 6.23 4.27
N GLU A 163 -14.67 5.17 3.53
CA GLU A 163 -14.23 4.98 2.14
C GLU A 163 -15.02 5.86 1.19
N LYS A 164 -14.31 6.76 0.50
CA LYS A 164 -14.89 7.68 -0.51
C LYS A 164 -16.19 8.33 -0.08
N PRO A 165 -16.18 9.07 1.03
CA PRO A 165 -17.37 9.67 1.58
C PRO A 165 -17.93 10.74 0.66
N ILE A 166 -19.26 10.80 0.51
CA ILE A 166 -19.91 11.89 -0.23
C ILE A 166 -19.72 13.24 0.48
N ASN A 167 -19.70 13.20 1.82
CA ASN A 167 -19.49 14.38 2.67
C ASN A 167 -18.32 14.09 3.62
N PRO A 168 -17.05 14.32 3.17
CA PRO A 168 -15.89 14.04 3.98
C PRO A 168 -15.86 14.82 5.30
N LYS A 169 -15.56 14.15 6.40
CA LYS A 169 -15.44 14.76 7.73
C LYS A 169 -14.12 15.52 7.93
N SER A 170 -13.14 15.24 7.09
CA SER A 170 -11.83 15.87 7.12
C SER A 170 -11.18 15.85 5.74
N ASN A 171 -10.00 16.48 5.62
CA ASN A 171 -9.16 16.40 4.41
C ASN A 171 -8.02 15.38 4.56
N ASN A 172 -8.05 14.52 5.58
CA ASN A 172 -6.98 13.57 5.85
C ASN A 172 -7.23 12.28 5.04
N ALA A 173 -6.71 12.23 3.80
CA ALA A 173 -6.73 11.01 3.00
C ALA A 173 -5.81 9.97 3.60
N VAL A 174 -6.29 8.74 3.76
CA VAL A 174 -5.46 7.58 4.11
C VAL A 174 -4.70 7.15 2.88
N VAL A 175 -3.38 7.13 2.97
CA VAL A 175 -2.52 6.81 1.85
C VAL A 175 -2.23 5.31 1.75
N GLY A 176 -1.77 4.85 0.59
CA GLY A 176 -1.60 3.43 0.30
C GLY A 176 -0.35 2.80 0.92
N VAL A 177 -0.02 3.14 2.16
CA VAL A 177 0.99 2.44 2.97
C VAL A 177 0.44 2.22 4.38
N TYR A 178 0.71 1.06 4.95
CA TYR A 178 0.17 0.60 6.22
C TYR A 178 1.21 -0.24 6.94
N ILE A 179 1.19 -0.23 8.28
CA ILE A 179 1.94 -1.20 9.09
C ILE A 179 0.93 -1.94 9.96
N TYR A 180 1.03 -3.26 9.96
CA TYR A 180 0.17 -4.15 10.75
C TYR A 180 1.01 -5.12 11.57
N ASP A 181 0.45 -5.58 12.67
CA ASP A 181 0.95 -6.74 13.40
C ASP A 181 0.58 -8.06 12.67
N ASP A 182 1.06 -9.19 13.20
CA ASP A 182 0.82 -10.52 12.66
C ASP A 182 -0.64 -11.00 12.72
N THR A 183 -1.51 -10.30 13.46
CA THR A 183 -2.94 -10.63 13.55
C THR A 183 -3.73 -10.17 12.31
N VAL A 184 -3.11 -9.39 11.42
CA VAL A 184 -3.77 -8.80 10.24
C VAL A 184 -4.45 -9.85 9.36
N MET A 185 -3.82 -11.01 9.17
CA MET A 185 -4.39 -12.07 8.31
C MET A 185 -5.68 -12.64 8.91
N GLU A 186 -5.72 -12.86 10.22
CA GLU A 186 -6.92 -13.33 10.90
C GLU A 186 -8.04 -12.27 10.87
N LYS A 187 -7.70 -10.99 11.03
CA LYS A 187 -8.67 -9.90 10.89
C LYS A 187 -9.27 -9.84 9.49
N ILE A 188 -8.45 -9.96 8.43
CA ILE A 188 -8.96 -9.96 7.04
C ILE A 188 -9.95 -11.12 6.82
N LYS A 189 -9.69 -12.29 7.38
CA LYS A 189 -10.60 -13.46 7.26
C LYS A 189 -11.99 -13.21 7.87
N THR A 190 -12.14 -12.24 8.78
CA THR A 190 -13.42 -11.86 9.38
C THR A 190 -14.20 -10.83 8.57
N LEU A 191 -13.57 -10.13 7.64
CA LEU A 191 -14.18 -9.09 6.82
C LEU A 191 -15.31 -9.65 5.95
N LYS A 192 -16.26 -8.78 5.63
CA LYS A 192 -17.31 -9.03 4.64
C LYS A 192 -17.09 -8.13 3.43
N PRO A 193 -17.42 -8.60 2.23
CA PRO A 193 -17.36 -7.73 1.05
C PRO A 193 -18.29 -6.52 1.20
N SER A 194 -17.79 -5.35 0.80
CA SER A 194 -18.58 -4.11 0.71
C SER A 194 -19.68 -4.21 -0.36
N ALA A 195 -20.49 -3.16 -0.50
CA ALA A 195 -21.47 -3.05 -1.59
C ALA A 195 -20.82 -3.12 -2.99
N ARG A 196 -19.51 -2.85 -3.09
CA ARG A 196 -18.73 -2.99 -4.32
C ARG A 196 -18.23 -4.42 -4.56
N GLY A 197 -18.47 -5.34 -3.64
CA GLY A 197 -17.96 -6.72 -3.67
C GLY A 197 -16.48 -6.83 -3.27
N GLU A 198 -15.91 -5.78 -2.67
CA GLU A 198 -14.50 -5.70 -2.30
C GLU A 198 -14.29 -5.84 -0.79
N TYR A 199 -13.22 -6.48 -0.39
CA TYR A 199 -12.71 -6.46 0.99
C TYR A 199 -11.88 -5.19 1.17
N GLU A 200 -12.51 -4.17 1.74
CA GLU A 200 -11.95 -2.83 1.84
C GLU A 200 -10.83 -2.78 2.89
N VAL A 201 -9.76 -2.06 2.58
CA VAL A 201 -8.71 -1.79 3.57
C VAL A 201 -9.23 -0.85 4.67
N THR A 202 -10.20 -0.02 4.35
CA THR A 202 -10.91 0.83 5.29
C THR A 202 -11.59 0.01 6.38
N ASP A 203 -12.28 -1.08 6.01
CA ASP A 203 -12.94 -1.97 6.98
C ASP A 203 -11.90 -2.71 7.85
N LEU A 204 -10.79 -3.14 7.26
CA LEU A 204 -9.67 -3.72 8.02
C LEU A 204 -9.13 -2.73 9.06
N ASN A 205 -8.87 -1.49 8.67
CA ASN A 205 -8.37 -0.46 9.59
C ASN A 205 -9.40 -0.15 10.69
N ASN A 206 -10.70 -0.13 10.37
CA ASN A 206 -11.75 0.10 11.35
C ASN A 206 -11.80 -1.00 12.44
N LEU A 207 -11.46 -2.27 12.13
CA LEU A 207 -11.33 -3.30 13.17
C LEU A 207 -10.23 -2.95 14.19
N TYR A 208 -9.09 -2.43 13.74
CA TYR A 208 -8.04 -1.97 14.64
C TYR A 208 -8.44 -0.71 15.43
N ILE A 209 -9.23 0.18 14.82
CA ILE A 209 -9.75 1.39 15.50
C ILE A 209 -10.72 0.98 16.61
N GLU A 210 -11.65 0.06 16.35
CA GLU A 210 -12.61 -0.46 17.34
C GLU A 210 -11.91 -1.10 18.54
N GLU A 211 -10.76 -1.73 18.34
CA GLU A 211 -9.92 -2.29 19.39
C GLU A 211 -9.04 -1.25 20.10
N GLY A 212 -9.03 0.00 19.67
CA GLY A 212 -8.14 1.06 20.19
C GLY A 212 -6.66 0.86 19.84
N MET A 213 -6.37 0.10 18.79
CA MET A 213 -5.03 -0.30 18.37
C MET A 213 -4.59 0.30 17.03
N CYS A 214 -5.26 1.32 16.52
CA CYS A 214 -4.89 2.02 15.29
C CYS A 214 -4.29 3.39 15.60
N LYS A 215 -3.12 3.68 15.04
CA LYS A 215 -2.45 4.98 15.14
C LYS A 215 -2.36 5.66 13.79
N ASN A 216 -2.47 6.99 13.79
CA ASN A 216 -2.25 7.79 12.59
C ASN A 216 -0.86 8.44 12.60
N ILE A 217 -0.21 8.43 11.44
CA ILE A 217 0.99 9.20 11.14
C ILE A 217 0.67 10.18 10.01
N THR A 218 0.70 11.47 10.29
CA THR A 218 0.53 12.48 9.25
C THR A 218 1.83 12.64 8.47
N LEU A 219 1.78 12.40 7.17
CA LEU A 219 2.94 12.48 6.28
C LEU A 219 3.45 13.92 6.14
N ARG A 220 4.76 14.02 6.00
CA ARG A 220 5.46 15.24 5.59
C ARG A 220 5.92 15.11 4.14
N GLY A 221 5.88 16.23 3.42
CA GLY A 221 6.25 16.24 2.00
C GLY A 221 5.09 15.77 1.10
N TRP A 222 5.38 15.53 -0.17
CA TRP A 222 4.37 15.09 -1.13
C TRP A 222 4.15 13.58 -1.07
N TRP A 223 2.92 13.20 -1.39
CA TRP A 223 2.49 11.83 -1.67
C TRP A 223 1.74 11.83 -3.01
N ILE A 224 1.97 10.81 -3.82
CA ILE A 224 1.33 10.65 -5.13
C ILE A 224 0.87 9.20 -5.29
N ASP A 225 -0.44 9.02 -5.51
CA ASP A 225 -1.02 7.79 -6.07
C ASP A 225 -0.94 7.90 -7.60
N ALA A 226 -0.01 7.17 -8.21
CA ALA A 226 0.24 7.18 -9.65
C ALA A 226 -0.79 6.34 -10.45
N GLY A 227 -2.07 6.45 -10.10
CA GLY A 227 -3.18 5.70 -10.70
C GLY A 227 -3.78 6.30 -11.97
N THR A 228 -3.38 7.53 -12.36
CA THR A 228 -3.88 8.22 -13.57
C THR A 228 -2.73 8.84 -14.37
N PRO A 229 -2.94 9.17 -15.68
CA PRO A 229 -1.94 9.85 -16.50
C PRO A 229 -1.42 11.16 -15.89
N GLU A 230 -2.32 11.97 -15.34
CA GLU A 230 -1.99 13.27 -14.72
C GLU A 230 -1.09 13.08 -13.50
N ARG A 231 -1.39 12.08 -12.66
CA ARG A 231 -0.61 11.75 -11.47
C ARG A 231 0.76 11.19 -11.80
N ILE A 232 0.90 10.47 -12.91
CA ILE A 232 2.22 10.02 -13.40
C ILE A 232 3.07 11.20 -13.84
N ILE A 233 2.50 12.15 -14.60
CA ILE A 233 3.20 13.38 -15.02
C ILE A 233 3.61 14.19 -13.78
N GLU A 234 2.73 14.32 -12.80
CA GLU A 234 3.04 14.96 -11.52
C GLU A 234 4.20 14.27 -10.82
N LEU A 235 4.19 12.93 -10.71
CA LEU A 235 5.27 12.15 -10.10
C LEU A 235 6.61 12.41 -10.79
N GLU A 236 6.65 12.36 -12.11
CA GLU A 236 7.88 12.64 -12.88
C GLU A 236 8.43 14.05 -12.60
N SER A 237 7.55 15.04 -12.46
CA SER A 237 7.96 16.41 -12.12
C SER A 237 8.56 16.54 -10.71
N LYS A 238 8.28 15.59 -9.81
CA LYS A 238 8.83 15.56 -8.45
C LYS A 238 10.13 14.76 -8.34
N LEU A 239 10.40 13.90 -9.32
CA LEU A 239 11.61 13.07 -9.36
C LEU A 239 12.80 13.76 -10.04
N THR A 240 12.53 14.82 -10.82
CA THR A 240 13.54 15.70 -11.45
C THR A 240 14.04 16.75 -10.47
#